data_862310f52b0fd52bb8ca82575d8ce720
#
_entry.id   862310f52b0fd52bb8ca82575d8ce720
#
_cell.length_a   1.000
_cell.length_b   1.000
_cell.length_c   1.000
_cell.angle_alpha   90.00
_cell.angle_beta   90.00
_cell.angle_gamma   90.00
#
_symmetry.space_group_name_H-M   'P 1'
#
loop_
_entity.id
_entity.type
_entity.pdbx_description
1 polymer ?
#
loop_
_entity_poly.entity_id
_entity_poly.type
_entity_poly.pdbx_seq_one_letter_code
_entity_poly.pdbx_strand_id
1 'polypeptide(L)'
;AESDLLAIDVSDRSEPTVIGVYPAKFYVENVAVSGNRAFVVDGYFGIRVLDISDPAVPEIVGGWAKSDSIADISISGSYCYLIDESSQLEILDISDPLAPELTASISIPGTAKSIAVGESEAYIAAGPEGLQIIDISDPWNPAWLGNYETEHEADGVTLTGRYAALRTGYRRQILFIVISNPEDPIPGGVFECPSSINDFRLSDDILFVARDYSLYIFRIDDLRDPMSFDLLGVAGLERQTARLSFIGNLAFVSHPRSYWQEHTCEISVIDISDLSEPAFAGDISTPGFSHALDTNGGTLYIADGYSLLTLRVSDPTGVVDESPDPVTDFALLANYPNPFNARTTICYDHPRATEVRLEIYDILGRKLETLVRGFQPAGPHVVVWDAADNPSGIYFYRLRAGDYAETRSCLLVK
;
A
#
# COMPACT_ATOMS: atom_id res chain seq x y z
N ALA A 1 -19.18 -4.13 5.59
CA ALA A 1 -18.37 -3.08 5.01
C ALA A 1 -17.58 -3.72 3.88
N GLU A 2 -17.95 -3.40 2.68
CA GLU A 2 -17.28 -3.84 1.46
C GLU A 2 -16.51 -2.64 0.93
N SER A 3 -15.43 -2.87 0.26
CA SER A 3 -14.26 -2.01 0.20
C SER A 3 -13.91 -1.64 -1.22
N ASP A 4 -13.43 -0.43 -1.44
CA ASP A 4 -13.16 0.14 -2.75
C ASP A 4 -11.68 0.45 -2.94
N LEU A 5 -11.17 0.29 -4.14
CA LEU A 5 -9.87 0.78 -4.56
C LEU A 5 -10.02 2.22 -5.05
N LEU A 6 -9.17 3.10 -4.56
CA LEU A 6 -9.08 4.48 -5.03
C LEU A 6 -7.74 4.69 -5.73
N ALA A 7 -7.75 5.22 -6.94
CA ALA A 7 -6.56 5.79 -7.56
C ALA A 7 -6.55 7.30 -7.27
N ILE A 8 -5.41 7.81 -6.80
CA ILE A 8 -5.28 9.20 -6.35
C ILE A 8 -4.20 9.89 -7.17
N ASP A 9 -4.52 11.04 -7.73
CA ASP A 9 -3.57 11.94 -8.36
C ASP A 9 -2.94 12.86 -7.31
N VAL A 10 -1.63 12.88 -7.24
CA VAL A 10 -0.83 13.79 -6.39
C VAL A 10 -0.01 14.76 -7.23
N SER A 11 -0.46 15.09 -8.44
CA SER A 11 0.17 16.12 -9.28
C SER A 11 0.14 17.50 -8.62
N ASP A 12 -0.92 17.80 -7.87
CA ASP A 12 -0.92 18.90 -6.90
C ASP A 12 -0.57 18.35 -5.52
N ARG A 13 0.61 18.68 -5.02
CA ARG A 13 1.13 18.24 -3.72
C ARG A 13 0.28 18.69 -2.54
N SER A 14 -0.50 19.75 -2.71
CA SER A 14 -1.39 20.32 -1.68
C SER A 14 -2.79 19.73 -1.70
N GLU A 15 -3.21 19.14 -2.81
CA GLU A 15 -4.55 18.53 -2.99
C GLU A 15 -4.45 17.21 -3.79
N PRO A 16 -3.94 16.12 -3.20
CA PRO A 16 -3.93 14.82 -3.85
C PRO A 16 -5.36 14.36 -4.17
N THR A 17 -5.62 13.95 -5.41
CA THR A 17 -6.96 13.55 -5.87
C THR A 17 -7.02 12.10 -6.28
N VAL A 18 -8.14 11.44 -5.96
CA VAL A 18 -8.40 10.05 -6.36
C VAL A 18 -8.72 9.99 -7.84
N ILE A 19 -7.94 9.21 -8.62
CA ILE A 19 -8.12 9.07 -10.07
C ILE A 19 -8.81 7.77 -10.50
N GLY A 20 -8.94 6.79 -9.61
CA GLY A 20 -9.65 5.54 -9.90
C GLY A 20 -10.00 4.77 -8.64
N VAL A 21 -10.97 3.86 -8.76
CA VAL A 21 -11.45 3.03 -7.65
C VAL A 21 -11.57 1.59 -8.12
N TYR A 22 -10.83 0.66 -7.50
CA TYR A 22 -11.03 -0.77 -7.71
C TYR A 22 -11.75 -1.41 -6.52
N PRO A 23 -12.90 -2.03 -6.73
CA PRO A 23 -13.65 -2.71 -5.67
C PRO A 23 -13.05 -4.08 -5.34
N ALA A 24 -12.25 -4.18 -4.28
CA ALA A 24 -11.82 -5.47 -3.78
C ALA A 24 -12.95 -6.13 -2.97
N LYS A 25 -13.40 -7.31 -3.39
CA LYS A 25 -14.37 -8.13 -2.64
C LYS A 25 -13.67 -9.03 -1.61
N PHE A 26 -12.46 -8.66 -1.16
CA PHE A 26 -11.59 -9.48 -0.33
C PHE A 26 -10.77 -8.60 0.60
N TYR A 27 -10.20 -9.20 1.62
CA TYR A 27 -9.40 -8.48 2.63
C TYR A 27 -7.96 -8.36 2.16
N VAL A 28 -7.50 -7.14 1.89
CA VAL A 28 -6.15 -6.85 1.39
C VAL A 28 -5.20 -6.60 2.55
N GLU A 29 -4.23 -7.50 2.74
CA GLU A 29 -3.27 -7.46 3.85
C GLU A 29 -1.90 -6.92 3.44
N ASN A 30 -1.48 -7.23 2.21
CA ASN A 30 -0.18 -6.81 1.69
C ASN A 30 -0.23 -6.63 0.19
N VAL A 31 0.72 -5.89 -0.36
CA VAL A 31 0.88 -5.65 -1.79
C VAL A 31 2.36 -5.61 -2.15
N ALA A 32 2.70 -6.22 -3.28
CA ALA A 32 4.00 -6.06 -3.94
C ALA A 32 3.78 -5.79 -5.43
N VAL A 33 4.56 -4.89 -5.99
CA VAL A 33 4.35 -4.42 -7.35
C VAL A 33 5.58 -4.69 -8.22
N SER A 34 5.36 -5.20 -9.42
CA SER A 34 6.42 -5.42 -10.42
C SER A 34 5.91 -5.15 -11.83
N GLY A 35 6.55 -4.22 -12.53
CA GLY A 35 6.13 -3.79 -13.87
C GLY A 35 4.65 -3.35 -13.86
N ASN A 36 3.85 -3.92 -14.76
CA ASN A 36 2.43 -3.62 -14.88
C ASN A 36 1.54 -4.57 -14.07
N ARG A 37 2.06 -5.17 -12.98
CA ARG A 37 1.32 -6.13 -12.15
C ARG A 37 1.42 -5.77 -10.68
N ALA A 38 0.29 -5.85 -9.97
CA ALA A 38 0.22 -5.83 -8.52
C ALA A 38 -0.14 -7.24 -8.02
N PHE A 39 0.65 -7.73 -7.08
CA PHE A 39 0.43 -8.99 -6.37
C PHE A 39 -0.10 -8.66 -5.00
N VAL A 40 -1.35 -8.99 -4.79
CA VAL A 40 -2.12 -8.58 -3.61
C VAL A 40 -2.37 -9.78 -2.74
N VAL A 41 -1.99 -9.71 -1.47
CA VAL A 41 -2.32 -10.71 -0.47
C VAL A 41 -3.79 -10.56 -0.07
N ASP A 42 -4.58 -11.56 -0.43
CA ASP A 42 -5.98 -11.71 -0.02
C ASP A 42 -6.04 -12.70 1.14
N GLY A 43 -6.36 -12.20 2.33
CA GLY A 43 -6.39 -13.00 3.56
C GLY A 43 -7.33 -14.24 3.52
N TYR A 44 -8.15 -14.37 2.50
CA TYR A 44 -9.06 -15.50 2.31
C TYR A 44 -8.74 -16.40 1.12
N PHE A 45 -7.87 -15.94 0.21
CA PHE A 45 -7.62 -16.67 -1.04
C PHE A 45 -6.13 -17.03 -1.21
N GLY A 46 -5.21 -16.16 -0.80
CA GLY A 46 -3.79 -16.24 -1.08
C GLY A 46 -3.29 -15.03 -1.86
N ILE A 47 -2.84 -15.20 -3.10
CA ILE A 47 -2.37 -14.11 -3.95
C ILE A 47 -3.37 -13.84 -5.07
N ARG A 48 -3.71 -12.57 -5.28
CA ARG A 48 -4.39 -12.10 -6.49
C ARG A 48 -3.44 -11.28 -7.33
N VAL A 49 -3.50 -11.46 -8.64
CA VAL A 49 -2.71 -10.71 -9.58
C VAL A 49 -3.61 -9.73 -10.32
N LEU A 50 -3.25 -8.44 -10.25
CA LEU A 50 -3.97 -7.39 -10.94
C LEU A 50 -3.10 -6.83 -12.08
N ASP A 51 -3.72 -6.56 -13.21
CA ASP A 51 -3.18 -5.70 -14.25
C ASP A 51 -3.31 -4.24 -13.79
N ILE A 52 -2.20 -3.53 -13.75
CA ILE A 52 -2.10 -2.13 -13.35
C ILE A 52 -1.46 -1.29 -14.47
N SER A 53 -1.53 -1.76 -15.72
CA SER A 53 -1.04 -0.99 -16.89
C SER A 53 -1.79 0.32 -17.03
N ASP A 54 -3.08 0.35 -16.67
CA ASP A 54 -3.83 1.57 -16.37
C ASP A 54 -4.09 1.60 -14.86
N PRO A 55 -3.36 2.40 -14.08
CA PRO A 55 -3.56 2.46 -12.65
C PRO A 55 -4.92 3.01 -12.22
N ALA A 56 -5.66 3.67 -13.12
CA ALA A 56 -7.01 4.14 -12.86
C ALA A 56 -8.06 3.01 -12.93
N VAL A 57 -7.75 1.92 -13.61
CA VAL A 57 -8.67 0.78 -13.81
C VAL A 57 -7.93 -0.56 -13.62
N PRO A 58 -7.47 -0.88 -12.41
CA PRO A 58 -6.83 -2.17 -12.15
C PRO A 58 -7.83 -3.32 -12.35
N GLU A 59 -7.40 -4.42 -12.97
CA GLU A 59 -8.24 -5.59 -13.22
C GLU A 59 -7.58 -6.86 -12.67
N ILE A 60 -8.35 -7.72 -11.98
CA ILE A 60 -7.86 -9.06 -11.61
C ILE A 60 -7.69 -9.89 -12.89
N VAL A 61 -6.46 -10.34 -13.10
CA VAL A 61 -6.10 -11.15 -14.26
C VAL A 61 -5.74 -12.58 -13.89
N GLY A 62 -5.36 -12.83 -12.62
CA GLY A 62 -4.95 -14.15 -12.16
C GLY A 62 -4.89 -14.24 -10.65
N GLY A 63 -4.33 -15.32 -10.15
CA GLY A 63 -4.09 -15.54 -8.72
C GLY A 63 -3.63 -16.93 -8.39
N TRP A 64 -3.16 -17.10 -7.17
CA TRP A 64 -2.73 -18.37 -6.61
C TRP A 64 -3.39 -18.60 -5.25
N ALA A 65 -4.09 -19.74 -5.11
CA ALA A 65 -4.87 -20.03 -3.92
C ALA A 65 -4.00 -20.68 -2.83
N LYS A 66 -4.10 -20.16 -1.60
CA LYS A 66 -3.45 -20.68 -0.41
C LYS A 66 -4.39 -20.61 0.78
N SER A 67 -4.40 -21.68 1.58
CA SER A 67 -5.24 -21.75 2.78
C SER A 67 -4.63 -21.09 4.02
N ASP A 68 -3.29 -20.99 4.06
CA ASP A 68 -2.57 -20.41 5.19
C ASP A 68 -2.37 -18.92 4.98
N SER A 69 -2.42 -18.16 6.07
CA SER A 69 -2.20 -16.70 6.05
C SER A 69 -0.77 -16.38 5.62
N ILE A 70 -0.64 -15.42 4.69
CA ILE A 70 0.64 -14.94 4.20
C ILE A 70 1.10 -13.79 5.11
N ALA A 71 2.28 -13.93 5.71
CA ALA A 71 2.83 -12.91 6.62
C ALA A 71 3.49 -11.76 5.87
N ASP A 72 4.22 -12.05 4.79
CA ASP A 72 4.88 -11.03 3.97
C ASP A 72 5.18 -11.56 2.56
N ILE A 73 5.41 -10.63 1.62
CA ILE A 73 5.62 -10.91 0.20
C ILE A 73 6.72 -10.02 -0.37
N SER A 74 7.55 -10.58 -1.24
CA SER A 74 8.57 -9.84 -2.01
C SER A 74 8.66 -10.37 -3.43
N ILE A 75 9.01 -9.51 -4.38
CA ILE A 75 9.12 -9.88 -5.80
C ILE A 75 10.54 -9.59 -6.29
N SER A 76 11.12 -10.55 -7.00
CA SER A 76 12.37 -10.36 -7.72
C SER A 76 12.31 -11.06 -9.09
N GLY A 77 12.50 -10.30 -10.16
CA GLY A 77 12.41 -10.82 -11.53
C GLY A 77 11.04 -11.44 -11.84
N SER A 78 11.06 -12.71 -12.25
CA SER A 78 9.85 -13.49 -12.58
C SER A 78 9.36 -14.36 -11.42
N TYR A 79 9.79 -14.08 -10.19
CA TYR A 79 9.41 -14.88 -9.03
C TYR A 79 8.81 -14.03 -7.91
N CYS A 80 7.80 -14.60 -7.28
CA CYS A 80 7.19 -14.08 -6.08
C CYS A 80 7.60 -14.98 -4.91
N TYR A 81 8.15 -14.35 -3.87
CA TYR A 81 8.61 -14.98 -2.64
C TYR A 81 7.66 -14.58 -1.52
N LEU A 82 7.07 -15.55 -0.88
CA LEU A 82 6.15 -15.29 0.22
C LEU A 82 6.49 -16.16 1.44
N ILE A 83 6.30 -15.60 2.60
CA ILE A 83 6.40 -16.32 3.87
C ILE A 83 5.00 -16.39 4.50
N ASP A 84 4.70 -17.51 5.13
CA ASP A 84 3.42 -17.73 5.79
C ASP A 84 3.55 -17.82 7.31
N GLU A 85 2.41 -17.83 8.01
CA GLU A 85 2.38 -17.97 9.48
C GLU A 85 2.89 -19.33 9.97
N SER A 86 2.98 -20.34 9.10
CA SER A 86 3.58 -21.64 9.38
C SER A 86 5.10 -21.65 9.18
N SER A 87 5.69 -20.49 8.90
CA SER A 87 7.12 -20.27 8.64
C SER A 87 7.64 -21.10 7.45
N GLN A 88 6.87 -21.14 6.37
CA GLN A 88 7.32 -21.63 5.08
C GLN A 88 7.68 -20.43 4.19
N LEU A 89 8.82 -20.53 3.51
CA LEU A 89 9.09 -19.73 2.31
C LEU A 89 8.56 -20.49 1.12
N GLU A 90 7.67 -19.89 0.37
CA GLU A 90 7.15 -20.42 -0.90
C GLU A 90 7.57 -19.51 -2.04
N ILE A 91 7.98 -20.13 -3.15
CA ILE A 91 8.44 -19.44 -4.35
C ILE A 91 7.47 -19.76 -5.47
N LEU A 92 6.87 -18.71 -6.04
CA LEU A 92 5.98 -18.83 -7.20
C LEU A 92 6.68 -18.30 -8.45
N ASP A 93 6.62 -19.05 -9.55
CA ASP A 93 6.88 -18.52 -10.88
C ASP A 93 5.70 -17.65 -11.31
N ILE A 94 5.98 -16.38 -11.60
CA ILE A 94 5.01 -15.38 -12.03
C ILE A 94 5.31 -14.88 -13.45
N SER A 95 6.10 -15.65 -14.23
CA SER A 95 6.37 -15.34 -15.64
C SER A 95 5.09 -15.31 -16.48
N ASP A 96 4.12 -16.17 -16.15
CA ASP A 96 2.73 -16.02 -16.58
C ASP A 96 1.87 -15.49 -15.40
N PRO A 97 1.61 -14.18 -15.34
CA PRO A 97 0.85 -13.60 -14.25
C PRO A 97 -0.62 -14.05 -14.20
N LEU A 98 -1.13 -14.67 -15.27
CA LEU A 98 -2.49 -15.23 -15.30
C LEU A 98 -2.58 -16.56 -14.54
N ALA A 99 -1.45 -17.27 -14.43
CA ALA A 99 -1.37 -18.59 -13.81
C ALA A 99 -0.06 -18.73 -12.98
N PRO A 100 0.09 -18.04 -11.84
CA PRO A 100 1.24 -18.24 -10.96
C PRO A 100 1.37 -19.70 -10.52
N GLU A 101 2.57 -20.27 -10.59
CA GLU A 101 2.83 -21.66 -10.24
C GLU A 101 3.83 -21.79 -9.09
N LEU A 102 3.52 -22.65 -8.10
CA LEU A 102 4.45 -22.96 -7.01
C LEU A 102 5.65 -23.76 -7.56
N THR A 103 6.85 -23.18 -7.44
CA THR A 103 8.10 -23.86 -7.86
C THR A 103 8.72 -24.66 -6.72
N ALA A 104 8.75 -24.08 -5.53
CA ALA A 104 9.37 -24.69 -4.36
C ALA A 104 8.77 -24.15 -3.05
N SER A 105 8.99 -24.93 -1.98
CA SER A 105 8.71 -24.54 -0.60
C SER A 105 9.80 -25.04 0.32
N ILE A 106 10.26 -24.21 1.28
CA ILE A 106 11.25 -24.56 2.28
C ILE A 106 10.84 -24.04 3.66
N SER A 107 11.00 -24.89 4.70
CA SER A 107 10.72 -24.50 6.09
C SER A 107 11.80 -23.57 6.63
N ILE A 108 11.38 -22.49 7.26
CA ILE A 108 12.24 -21.49 7.90
C ILE A 108 12.31 -21.79 9.40
N PRO A 109 13.51 -21.87 10.00
CA PRO A 109 13.65 -21.90 11.45
C PRO A 109 13.07 -20.65 12.10
N GLY A 110 12.33 -20.80 13.21
CA GLY A 110 11.74 -19.70 13.94
C GLY A 110 10.34 -19.29 13.44
N THR A 111 10.00 -18.02 13.63
CA THR A 111 8.72 -17.44 13.21
C THR A 111 8.96 -16.38 12.15
N ALA A 112 8.75 -16.73 10.89
CA ALA A 112 8.93 -15.79 9.77
C ALA A 112 7.96 -14.62 9.87
N LYS A 113 8.49 -13.38 9.84
CA LYS A 113 7.74 -12.13 10.04
C LYS A 113 7.85 -11.16 8.88
N SER A 114 9.01 -11.10 8.24
CA SER A 114 9.28 -10.18 7.13
C SER A 114 10.33 -10.77 6.22
N ILE A 115 10.20 -10.53 4.92
CA ILE A 115 11.12 -11.00 3.89
C ILE A 115 11.61 -9.84 3.02
N ALA A 116 12.92 -9.87 2.73
CA ALA A 116 13.52 -9.01 1.69
C ALA A 116 14.36 -9.89 0.77
N VAL A 117 14.26 -9.67 -0.53
CA VAL A 117 14.90 -10.50 -1.54
C VAL A 117 15.99 -9.71 -2.27
N GLY A 118 17.20 -10.27 -2.30
CA GLY A 118 18.32 -9.79 -3.10
C GLY A 118 18.34 -10.39 -4.50
N GLU A 119 19.53 -10.44 -5.12
CA GLU A 119 19.69 -11.02 -6.47
C GLU A 119 19.65 -12.56 -6.43
N SER A 120 20.26 -13.18 -5.42
CA SER A 120 20.43 -14.63 -5.29
C SER A 120 20.03 -15.15 -3.90
N GLU A 121 19.69 -14.29 -2.96
CA GLU A 121 19.38 -14.67 -1.58
C GLU A 121 18.06 -14.01 -1.12
N ALA A 122 17.31 -14.77 -0.32
CA ALA A 122 16.21 -14.27 0.49
C ALA A 122 16.65 -14.12 1.94
N TYR A 123 16.34 -12.97 2.53
CA TYR A 123 16.65 -12.59 3.90
C TYR A 123 15.35 -12.49 4.69
N ILE A 124 15.24 -13.28 5.76
CA ILE A 124 13.98 -13.43 6.50
C ILE A 124 14.22 -13.10 7.98
N ALA A 125 13.46 -12.11 8.48
CA ALA A 125 13.37 -11.86 9.91
C ALA A 125 12.49 -12.94 10.56
N ALA A 126 13.09 -13.83 11.34
CA ALA A 126 12.51 -15.09 11.81
C ALA A 126 12.23 -15.09 13.32
N GLY A 127 11.82 -13.95 13.88
CA GLY A 127 11.50 -13.82 15.30
C GLY A 127 12.70 -14.14 16.19
N PRO A 128 12.58 -15.11 17.11
CA PRO A 128 13.65 -15.48 18.05
C PRO A 128 14.93 -15.99 17.39
N GLU A 129 14.83 -16.57 16.18
CA GLU A 129 15.94 -17.14 15.42
C GLU A 129 16.70 -16.09 14.60
N GLY A 130 16.34 -14.81 14.74
CA GLY A 130 17.03 -13.68 14.12
C GLY A 130 16.88 -13.62 12.60
N LEU A 131 17.98 -13.44 11.87
CA LEU A 131 18.02 -13.43 10.41
C LEU A 131 18.26 -14.83 9.86
N GLN A 132 17.42 -15.30 8.96
CA GLN A 132 17.64 -16.50 8.17
C GLN A 132 17.94 -16.12 6.73
N ILE A 133 18.91 -16.80 6.11
CA ILE A 133 19.36 -16.51 4.74
C ILE A 133 19.21 -17.78 3.91
N ILE A 134 18.49 -17.66 2.81
CA ILE A 134 18.16 -18.77 1.89
C ILE A 134 18.77 -18.44 0.52
N ASP A 135 19.54 -19.38 -0.04
CA ASP A 135 19.95 -19.35 -1.44
C ASP A 135 18.73 -19.58 -2.33
N ILE A 136 18.45 -18.63 -3.20
CA ILE A 136 17.36 -18.64 -4.20
C ILE A 136 17.91 -18.46 -5.61
N SER A 137 19.21 -18.66 -5.83
CA SER A 137 19.85 -18.60 -7.15
C SER A 137 19.23 -19.60 -8.14
N ASP A 138 18.73 -20.73 -7.63
CA ASP A 138 17.82 -21.64 -8.33
C ASP A 138 16.47 -21.66 -7.61
N PRO A 139 15.46 -20.91 -8.11
CA PRO A 139 14.14 -20.84 -7.46
C PRO A 139 13.38 -22.17 -7.38
N TRP A 140 13.84 -23.19 -8.08
CA TRP A 140 13.27 -24.55 -8.02
C TRP A 140 13.89 -25.40 -6.92
N ASN A 141 15.08 -25.03 -6.43
CA ASN A 141 15.82 -25.75 -5.42
C ASN A 141 16.41 -24.80 -4.36
N PRO A 142 15.56 -24.04 -3.62
CA PRO A 142 16.06 -23.15 -2.58
C PRO A 142 16.76 -23.93 -1.48
N ALA A 143 17.84 -23.37 -0.95
CA ALA A 143 18.63 -24.03 0.08
C ALA A 143 18.96 -23.07 1.22
N TRP A 144 18.99 -23.60 2.44
CA TRP A 144 19.44 -22.82 3.59
C TRP A 144 20.94 -22.50 3.43
N LEU A 145 21.30 -21.22 3.55
CA LEU A 145 22.64 -20.72 3.30
C LEU A 145 23.33 -20.32 4.59
N GLY A 146 22.68 -19.59 5.46
CA GLY A 146 23.25 -19.10 6.70
C GLY A 146 22.21 -18.44 7.62
N ASN A 147 22.66 -18.00 8.78
CA ASN A 147 21.83 -17.25 9.71
C ASN A 147 22.67 -16.27 10.54
N TYR A 148 22.00 -15.31 11.14
CA TYR A 148 22.57 -14.46 12.18
C TYR A 148 21.63 -14.43 13.39
N GLU A 149 22.08 -15.02 14.50
CA GLU A 149 21.31 -15.01 15.76
C GLU A 149 21.27 -13.59 16.35
N THR A 150 20.11 -13.15 16.78
CA THR A 150 19.93 -11.86 17.43
C THR A 150 19.58 -12.03 18.90
N GLU A 151 20.00 -11.08 19.75
CA GLU A 151 19.68 -11.12 21.19
C GLU A 151 18.16 -10.99 21.45
N HIS A 152 17.46 -10.35 20.53
CA HIS A 152 16.02 -10.08 20.59
C HIS A 152 15.33 -10.51 19.32
N GLU A 153 14.01 -10.73 19.40
CA GLU A 153 13.20 -11.09 18.23
C GLU A 153 13.35 -10.08 17.08
N ALA A 154 13.54 -10.61 15.87
CA ALA A 154 13.58 -9.85 14.63
C ALA A 154 12.20 -9.90 13.94
N ASP A 155 11.60 -8.73 13.63
CA ASP A 155 10.25 -8.65 13.07
C ASP A 155 10.14 -7.77 11.81
N GLY A 156 11.25 -7.30 11.30
CA GLY A 156 11.33 -6.55 10.04
C GLY A 156 12.72 -6.62 9.44
N VAL A 157 12.82 -6.71 8.13
CA VAL A 157 14.09 -6.73 7.40
C VAL A 157 14.00 -5.85 6.16
N THR A 158 15.07 -5.13 5.85
CA THR A 158 15.27 -4.44 4.56
C THR A 158 16.74 -4.57 4.15
N LEU A 159 16.99 -4.43 2.85
CA LEU A 159 18.33 -4.55 2.28
C LEU A 159 18.84 -3.21 1.77
N THR A 160 20.14 -2.95 1.93
CA THR A 160 20.82 -1.84 1.27
C THR A 160 22.29 -2.22 1.00
N GLY A 161 22.69 -2.21 -0.26
CA GLY A 161 24.04 -2.58 -0.66
C GLY A 161 24.47 -3.91 -0.05
N ARG A 162 25.47 -3.88 0.86
CA ARG A 162 26.02 -5.07 1.54
C ARG A 162 25.43 -5.33 2.92
N TYR A 163 24.35 -4.69 3.29
CA TYR A 163 23.75 -4.81 4.62
C TYR A 163 22.32 -5.31 4.57
N ALA A 164 21.98 -6.19 5.53
CA ALA A 164 20.62 -6.42 5.97
C ALA A 164 20.38 -5.60 7.24
N ALA A 165 19.35 -4.78 7.26
CA ALA A 165 18.91 -4.02 8.43
C ALA A 165 17.70 -4.71 9.04
N LEU A 166 17.80 -5.13 10.30
CA LEU A 166 16.75 -5.84 11.03
C LEU A 166 16.17 -4.97 12.14
N ARG A 167 14.85 -4.88 12.19
CA ARG A 167 14.17 -4.33 13.37
C ARG A 167 14.08 -5.39 14.45
N THR A 168 14.64 -5.05 15.65
CA THR A 168 14.75 -5.95 16.79
C THR A 168 14.44 -5.22 18.11
N GLY A 169 14.71 -5.86 19.26
CA GLY A 169 14.69 -5.20 20.56
C GLY A 169 13.34 -4.62 20.95
N TYR A 170 12.25 -5.37 20.75
CA TYR A 170 10.89 -4.86 20.93
C TYR A 170 10.58 -3.65 20.04
N ARG A 171 11.10 -3.66 18.80
CA ARG A 171 11.00 -2.59 17.81
C ARG A 171 11.71 -1.28 18.20
N ARG A 172 12.74 -1.37 19.04
CA ARG A 172 13.52 -0.19 19.48
C ARG A 172 14.93 -0.15 18.92
N GLN A 173 15.30 -1.15 18.14
CA GLN A 173 16.64 -1.24 17.54
C GLN A 173 16.51 -1.57 16.06
N ILE A 174 17.45 -1.02 15.27
CA ILE A 174 17.75 -1.52 13.93
C ILE A 174 19.18 -2.04 13.98
N LEU A 175 19.32 -3.34 13.82
CA LEU A 175 20.60 -4.02 13.76
C LEU A 175 21.05 -4.14 12.31
N PHE A 176 22.21 -3.62 11.99
CA PHE A 176 22.82 -3.73 10.68
C PHE A 176 23.74 -4.94 10.65
N ILE A 177 23.55 -5.83 9.70
CA ILE A 177 24.31 -7.06 9.49
C ILE A 177 24.99 -6.97 8.14
N VAL A 178 26.30 -7.18 8.11
CA VAL A 178 27.07 -7.23 6.87
C VAL A 178 26.83 -8.59 6.21
N ILE A 179 26.25 -8.58 5.03
CA ILE A 179 25.85 -9.75 4.24
C ILE A 179 26.70 -9.94 2.99
N SER A 180 27.91 -9.34 2.95
CA SER A 180 28.84 -9.54 1.82
C SER A 180 29.29 -11.00 1.65
N ASN A 181 29.22 -11.79 2.72
CA ASN A 181 29.30 -13.24 2.69
C ASN A 181 28.04 -13.80 3.37
N PRO A 182 27.01 -14.23 2.61
CA PRO A 182 25.75 -14.71 3.18
C PRO A 182 25.86 -15.99 4.01
N GLU A 183 26.92 -16.78 3.79
CA GLU A 183 27.17 -17.99 4.59
C GLU A 183 27.74 -17.68 6.02
N ASP A 184 28.35 -16.49 6.17
CA ASP A 184 28.95 -16.04 7.43
C ASP A 184 28.69 -14.54 7.65
N PRO A 185 27.42 -14.14 7.90
CA PRO A 185 27.06 -12.77 8.14
C PRO A 185 27.65 -12.26 9.46
N ILE A 186 28.16 -11.04 9.48
CA ILE A 186 28.82 -10.46 10.64
C ILE A 186 28.10 -9.19 11.13
N PRO A 187 28.22 -8.84 12.44
CA PRO A 187 27.60 -7.63 12.95
C PRO A 187 28.20 -6.38 12.30
N GLY A 188 27.35 -5.45 11.90
CA GLY A 188 27.68 -4.09 11.50
C GLY A 188 27.52 -3.12 12.67
N GLY A 189 26.51 -2.31 12.64
CA GLY A 189 26.16 -1.35 13.70
C GLY A 189 24.79 -1.59 14.30
N VAL A 190 24.45 -0.81 15.33
CA VAL A 190 23.13 -0.81 15.96
C VAL A 190 22.63 0.62 16.06
N PHE A 191 21.45 0.87 15.51
CA PHE A 191 20.71 2.11 15.76
C PHE A 191 19.74 1.87 16.89
N GLU A 192 19.85 2.63 17.97
CA GLU A 192 18.95 2.56 19.11
C GLU A 192 17.90 3.69 19.10
N CYS A 193 16.67 3.34 19.37
CA CYS A 193 15.56 4.26 19.39
C CYS A 193 14.88 4.27 20.77
N PRO A 194 14.56 5.45 21.34
CA PRO A 194 13.93 5.52 22.66
C PRO A 194 12.48 5.03 22.69
N SER A 195 11.82 4.96 21.50
CA SER A 195 10.45 4.44 21.35
C SER A 195 10.37 3.41 20.23
N SER A 196 9.19 2.79 20.08
CA SER A 196 8.99 1.75 19.05
C SER A 196 9.07 2.34 17.63
N ILE A 197 9.86 1.68 16.79
CA ILE A 197 9.96 1.92 15.36
C ILE A 197 8.78 1.20 14.70
N ASN A 198 7.90 1.95 14.06
CA ASN A 198 6.73 1.37 13.38
C ASN A 198 7.11 0.82 12.01
N ASP A 199 7.88 1.61 11.25
CA ASP A 199 8.48 1.19 9.99
C ASP A 199 9.80 1.93 9.75
N PHE A 200 10.64 1.39 8.90
CA PHE A 200 11.91 2.01 8.51
C PHE A 200 12.27 1.64 7.09
N ARG A 201 13.00 2.52 6.43
CA ARG A 201 13.54 2.29 5.09
C ARG A 201 14.96 2.81 5.02
N LEU A 202 15.73 2.17 4.16
CA LEU A 202 17.09 2.58 3.82
C LEU A 202 17.16 2.93 2.34
N SER A 203 17.78 4.06 2.06
CA SER A 203 18.14 4.48 0.71
C SER A 203 19.57 5.00 0.76
N ASP A 204 20.50 4.27 0.15
CA ASP A 204 21.94 4.51 0.23
C ASP A 204 22.44 4.66 1.69
N ASP A 205 22.88 5.85 2.08
CA ASP A 205 23.36 6.20 3.42
C ASP A 205 22.30 6.90 4.28
N ILE A 206 21.05 6.97 3.83
CA ILE A 206 19.94 7.60 4.55
C ILE A 206 19.03 6.56 5.17
N LEU A 207 18.85 6.66 6.49
CA LEU A 207 17.90 5.88 7.26
C LEU A 207 16.67 6.75 7.58
N PHE A 208 15.52 6.31 7.09
CA PHE A 208 14.22 6.87 7.40
C PHE A 208 13.54 6.02 8.47
N VAL A 209 13.08 6.65 9.55
CA VAL A 209 12.44 5.96 10.68
C VAL A 209 11.09 6.60 10.98
N ALA A 210 10.02 5.86 10.72
CA ALA A 210 8.66 6.21 11.13
C ALA A 210 8.42 5.71 12.56
N ARG A 211 8.26 6.62 13.50
CA ARG A 211 7.97 6.30 14.91
C ARG A 211 7.11 7.37 15.57
N ASP A 212 6.33 6.96 16.55
CA ASP A 212 5.44 7.87 17.27
C ASP A 212 4.59 8.72 16.30
N TYR A 213 4.75 10.02 16.33
CA TYR A 213 4.07 11.02 15.51
C TYR A 213 5.03 11.74 14.56
N SER A 214 6.09 11.06 14.06
CA SER A 214 7.12 11.73 13.26
C SER A 214 7.82 10.77 12.31
N LEU A 215 8.29 11.34 11.21
CA LEU A 215 9.30 10.76 10.34
C LEU A 215 10.66 11.37 10.70
N TYR A 216 11.62 10.55 11.09
CA TYR A 216 13.00 10.92 11.38
C TYR A 216 13.88 10.52 10.21
N ILE A 217 14.84 11.37 9.88
CA ILE A 217 15.79 11.18 8.78
C ILE A 217 17.20 11.25 9.34
N PHE A 218 17.98 10.18 9.19
CA PHE A 218 19.35 10.09 9.66
C PHE A 218 20.29 9.82 8.49
N ARG A 219 21.49 10.38 8.56
CA ARG A 219 22.62 9.95 7.74
C ARG A 219 23.42 8.90 8.46
N ILE A 220 23.92 7.91 7.73
CA ILE A 220 24.76 6.84 8.23
C ILE A 220 26.14 7.00 7.60
N ASP A 221 27.12 7.48 8.37
CA ASP A 221 28.47 7.69 7.85
C ASP A 221 29.30 6.39 7.85
N ASP A 222 29.18 5.59 8.91
CA ASP A 222 29.80 4.25 9.01
C ASP A 222 28.91 3.31 9.83
N LEU A 223 28.36 2.30 9.16
CA LEU A 223 27.51 1.28 9.82
C LEU A 223 28.27 0.38 10.82
N ARG A 224 29.60 0.43 10.85
CA ARG A 224 30.43 -0.28 11.85
C ARG A 224 30.58 0.48 13.16
N ASP A 225 30.28 1.79 13.14
CA ASP A 225 30.29 2.63 14.32
C ASP A 225 28.84 2.97 14.70
N PRO A 226 28.28 2.44 15.82
CA PRO A 226 26.92 2.72 16.25
C PRO A 226 26.67 4.21 16.62
N MET A 227 27.71 5.04 16.65
CA MET A 227 27.62 6.49 16.87
C MET A 227 27.56 7.29 15.57
N SER A 228 27.53 6.63 14.41
CA SER A 228 27.57 7.26 13.08
C SER A 228 26.20 7.62 12.50
N PHE A 229 25.19 7.82 13.34
CA PHE A 229 23.83 8.19 12.92
C PHE A 229 23.57 9.67 13.18
N ASP A 230 23.83 10.50 12.19
CA ASP A 230 23.56 11.94 12.29
C ASP A 230 22.10 12.25 11.95
N LEU A 231 21.37 12.84 12.90
CA LEU A 231 20.02 13.32 12.65
C LEU A 231 20.06 14.50 11.67
N LEU A 232 19.52 14.30 10.48
CA LEU A 232 19.40 15.35 9.46
C LEU A 232 18.14 16.18 9.67
N GLY A 233 16.98 15.54 9.80
CA GLY A 233 15.71 16.24 9.90
C GLY A 233 14.61 15.42 10.56
N VAL A 234 13.52 16.11 10.90
CA VAL A 234 12.32 15.51 11.51
C VAL A 234 11.08 16.19 10.93
N ALA A 235 10.18 15.40 10.35
CA ALA A 235 8.84 15.86 10.03
C ALA A 235 7.87 15.41 11.15
N GLY A 236 7.30 16.37 11.87
CA GLY A 236 6.23 16.12 12.84
C GLY A 236 4.90 15.88 12.13
N LEU A 237 4.13 14.89 12.61
CA LEU A 237 2.83 14.50 12.08
C LEU A 237 1.76 14.60 13.17
N GLU A 238 0.51 14.85 12.77
CA GLU A 238 -0.59 14.95 13.73
C GLU A 238 -1.06 13.58 14.23
N ARG A 239 -0.63 12.49 13.56
CA ARG A 239 -1.08 11.11 13.83
C ARG A 239 0.09 10.17 14.03
N GLN A 240 -0.18 9.05 14.72
CA GLN A 240 0.80 8.00 14.91
C GLN A 240 1.18 7.37 13.55
N THR A 241 2.46 7.10 13.33
CA THR A 241 2.97 6.49 12.10
C THR A 241 2.73 4.98 12.07
N ALA A 242 2.60 4.39 10.87
CA ALA A 242 2.47 2.93 10.70
C ALA A 242 3.43 2.40 9.62
N ARG A 243 3.24 2.75 8.35
CA ARG A 243 4.04 2.28 7.22
C ARG A 243 4.67 3.46 6.48
N LEU A 244 5.72 3.15 5.73
CA LEU A 244 6.54 4.14 5.02
C LEU A 244 6.85 3.66 3.61
N SER A 245 6.66 4.53 2.63
CA SER A 245 7.07 4.31 1.24
C SER A 245 7.50 5.62 0.59
N PHE A 246 8.15 5.56 -0.58
CA PHE A 246 8.76 6.73 -1.23
C PHE A 246 8.50 6.74 -2.74
N ILE A 247 8.27 7.94 -3.29
CA ILE A 247 8.34 8.22 -4.73
C ILE A 247 9.15 9.48 -4.93
N GLY A 248 10.34 9.36 -5.53
CA GLY A 248 11.25 10.48 -5.70
C GLY A 248 11.53 11.19 -4.37
N ASN A 249 11.19 12.47 -4.28
CA ASN A 249 11.39 13.30 -3.09
C ASN A 249 10.15 13.37 -2.18
N LEU A 250 9.23 12.43 -2.30
CA LEU A 250 8.06 12.34 -1.43
C LEU A 250 8.12 11.08 -0.58
N ALA A 251 7.92 11.25 0.73
CA ALA A 251 7.69 10.17 1.67
C ALA A 251 6.19 10.08 1.97
N PHE A 252 5.66 8.87 1.94
CA PHE A 252 4.29 8.54 2.26
C PHE A 252 4.26 7.78 3.58
N VAL A 253 3.61 8.36 4.57
CA VAL A 253 3.52 7.77 5.92
C VAL A 253 2.07 7.45 6.21
N SER A 254 1.74 6.16 6.29
CA SER A 254 0.41 5.75 6.71
C SER A 254 0.24 5.79 8.22
N HIS A 255 -1.01 5.81 8.66
CA HIS A 255 -1.39 5.90 10.07
C HIS A 255 -2.20 4.67 10.49
N PRO A 256 -1.99 4.15 11.72
CA PRO A 256 -2.78 3.04 12.23
C PRO A 256 -4.20 3.51 12.56
N ARG A 257 -5.12 2.57 12.68
CA ARG A 257 -6.50 2.84 13.11
C ARG A 257 -6.54 3.56 14.44
N SER A 258 -7.21 4.71 14.49
CA SER A 258 -7.63 5.31 15.75
C SER A 258 -9.00 4.75 16.18
N TYR A 259 -9.11 4.20 17.39
CA TYR A 259 -10.38 3.72 17.97
C TYR A 259 -11.45 4.81 18.12
N TRP A 260 -11.05 6.08 17.98
CA TRP A 260 -11.88 7.25 18.31
C TRP A 260 -12.28 8.09 17.09
N GLN A 261 -11.78 7.74 15.87
CA GLN A 261 -12.11 8.47 14.64
C GLN A 261 -12.89 7.57 13.70
N GLU A 262 -13.98 8.12 13.16
CA GLU A 262 -14.87 7.44 12.24
C GLU A 262 -14.16 7.14 10.91
N HIS A 263 -13.92 5.86 10.65
CA HIS A 263 -13.80 5.18 9.35
C HIS A 263 -12.85 5.71 8.25
N THR A 264 -11.99 6.69 8.46
CA THR A 264 -10.99 7.10 7.49
C THR A 264 -9.59 6.90 8.04
N CYS A 265 -8.73 6.20 7.28
CA CYS A 265 -7.29 6.27 7.45
C CYS A 265 -6.76 7.42 6.60
N GLU A 266 -5.63 7.94 6.98
CA GLU A 266 -4.94 8.97 6.20
C GLU A 266 -3.51 8.52 5.94
N ILE A 267 -2.95 9.05 4.87
CA ILE A 267 -1.54 8.92 4.53
C ILE A 267 -0.99 10.33 4.44
N SER A 268 -0.06 10.65 5.32
CA SER A 268 0.64 11.94 5.24
C SER A 268 1.70 11.91 4.16
N VAL A 269 1.70 12.94 3.32
CA VAL A 269 2.70 13.18 2.30
C VAL A 269 3.71 14.20 2.82
N ILE A 270 5.00 13.86 2.76
CA ILE A 270 6.09 14.68 3.25
C ILE A 270 7.05 14.94 2.10
N ASP A 271 7.33 16.19 1.80
CA ASP A 271 8.39 16.59 0.88
C ASP A 271 9.75 16.45 1.59
N ILE A 272 10.60 15.59 1.06
CA ILE A 272 11.94 15.29 1.54
C ILE A 272 13.03 15.76 0.56
N SER A 273 12.71 16.72 -0.31
CA SER A 273 13.69 17.32 -1.22
C SER A 273 14.85 17.99 -0.48
N ASP A 274 14.56 18.55 0.70
CA ASP A 274 15.56 18.95 1.69
C ASP A 274 15.45 18.03 2.92
N LEU A 275 16.41 17.12 3.06
CA LEU A 275 16.44 16.16 4.17
C LEU A 275 16.64 16.81 5.54
N SER A 276 17.13 18.05 5.58
CA SER A 276 17.33 18.80 6.82
C SER A 276 16.08 19.58 7.27
N GLU A 277 15.19 19.88 6.34
CA GLU A 277 13.93 20.59 6.58
C GLU A 277 12.76 19.87 5.86
N PRO A 278 12.46 18.60 6.22
CA PRO A 278 11.35 17.88 5.59
C PRO A 278 10.02 18.57 5.91
N ALA A 279 9.21 18.81 4.88
CA ALA A 279 8.00 19.60 4.98
C ALA A 279 6.74 18.74 4.77
N PHE A 280 5.71 18.95 5.61
CA PHE A 280 4.39 18.39 5.37
C PHE A 280 3.80 18.97 4.08
N ALA A 281 3.42 18.11 3.14
CA ALA A 281 2.87 18.51 1.84
C ALA A 281 1.34 18.35 1.78
N GLY A 282 0.77 17.38 2.50
CA GLY A 282 -0.68 17.14 2.53
C GLY A 282 -1.04 15.78 3.11
N ASP A 283 -2.33 15.49 3.22
CA ASP A 283 -2.87 14.18 3.61
C ASP A 283 -3.76 13.60 2.52
N ILE A 284 -3.73 12.27 2.41
CA ILE A 284 -4.58 11.49 1.53
C ILE A 284 -5.51 10.65 2.38
N SER A 285 -6.82 10.85 2.24
CA SER A 285 -7.80 10.03 2.94
C SER A 285 -8.04 8.71 2.21
N THR A 286 -7.97 7.60 2.94
CA THR A 286 -8.26 6.26 2.43
C THR A 286 -9.51 5.68 3.12
N PRO A 287 -10.33 4.86 2.41
CA PRO A 287 -11.55 4.31 2.99
C PRO A 287 -11.30 3.27 4.08
N GLY A 288 -10.17 2.58 4.03
CA GLY A 288 -9.78 1.50 4.94
C GLY A 288 -8.50 1.81 5.71
N PHE A 289 -7.85 0.76 6.24
CA PHE A 289 -6.62 0.89 7.03
C PHE A 289 -5.42 0.45 6.21
N SER A 290 -4.44 1.31 6.06
CA SER A 290 -3.23 1.00 5.33
C SER A 290 -2.41 -0.07 6.06
N HIS A 291 -2.43 -1.29 5.53
CA HIS A 291 -1.66 -2.43 6.01
C HIS A 291 -0.27 -2.49 5.38
N ALA A 292 -0.19 -2.17 4.07
CA ALA A 292 1.08 -2.11 3.35
C ALA A 292 1.06 -1.01 2.28
N LEU A 293 2.24 -0.55 1.94
CA LEU A 293 2.52 0.42 0.89
C LEU A 293 3.61 -0.15 -0.01
N ASP A 294 3.43 -0.08 -1.32
CA ASP A 294 4.47 -0.35 -2.30
C ASP A 294 4.41 0.64 -3.45
N THR A 295 5.51 0.80 -4.19
CA THR A 295 5.63 1.82 -5.22
C THR A 295 6.24 1.25 -6.50
N ASN A 296 5.72 1.71 -7.63
CA ASN A 296 6.31 1.40 -8.93
C ASN A 296 6.23 2.62 -9.86
N GLY A 297 7.40 3.07 -10.33
CA GLY A 297 7.48 4.30 -11.12
C GLY A 297 6.96 5.49 -10.32
N GLY A 298 6.03 6.25 -10.86
CA GLY A 298 5.38 7.38 -10.17
C GLY A 298 4.07 7.02 -9.47
N THR A 299 3.82 5.74 -9.15
CA THR A 299 2.55 5.30 -8.58
C THR A 299 2.75 4.62 -7.23
N LEU A 300 1.98 5.03 -6.22
CA LEU A 300 1.88 4.40 -4.91
C LEU A 300 0.68 3.44 -4.89
N TYR A 301 0.88 2.25 -4.37
CA TYR A 301 -0.13 1.22 -4.18
C TYR A 301 -0.32 0.98 -2.70
N ILE A 302 -1.56 0.97 -2.25
CA ILE A 302 -1.91 0.92 -0.83
C ILE A 302 -2.84 -0.26 -0.58
N ALA A 303 -2.41 -1.20 0.24
CA ALA A 303 -3.26 -2.24 0.79
C ALA A 303 -3.99 -1.67 2.00
N ASP A 304 -5.28 -1.35 1.88
CA ASP A 304 -6.02 -0.65 2.95
C ASP A 304 -6.96 -1.56 3.76
N GLY A 305 -6.73 -2.87 3.73
CA GLY A 305 -7.53 -3.89 4.43
C GLY A 305 -8.81 -4.25 3.69
N TYR A 306 -9.28 -3.39 2.86
CA TYR A 306 -10.53 -3.56 2.13
C TYR A 306 -10.41 -3.23 0.65
N SER A 307 -9.32 -2.68 0.19
CA SER A 307 -9.06 -2.33 -1.19
C SER A 307 -7.56 -2.27 -1.48
N LEU A 308 -7.18 -2.31 -2.75
CA LEU A 308 -5.89 -1.87 -3.23
C LEU A 308 -6.06 -0.46 -3.79
N LEU A 309 -5.36 0.51 -3.24
CA LEU A 309 -5.35 1.89 -3.69
C LEU A 309 -4.18 2.13 -4.63
N THR A 310 -4.42 2.86 -5.70
CA THR A 310 -3.37 3.27 -6.65
C THR A 310 -3.24 4.78 -6.67
N LEU A 311 -2.02 5.26 -6.46
CA LEU A 311 -1.67 6.66 -6.40
C LEU A 311 -0.65 6.98 -7.49
N ARG A 312 -0.93 7.92 -8.37
CA ARG A 312 0.05 8.42 -9.33
C ARG A 312 0.65 9.72 -8.86
N VAL A 313 1.98 9.77 -8.82
CA VAL A 313 2.74 11.00 -8.58
C VAL A 313 3.24 11.50 -9.94
N SER A 314 2.73 12.62 -10.40
CA SER A 314 3.30 13.27 -11.58
C SER A 314 4.61 13.95 -11.20
N ASP A 315 5.64 13.64 -11.95
CA ASP A 315 7.03 14.08 -11.96
C ASP A 315 7.55 14.85 -10.71
N PRO A 316 8.41 14.23 -9.88
CA PRO A 316 9.05 14.87 -8.73
C PRO A 316 10.04 16.00 -9.10
N THR A 317 10.33 16.23 -10.38
CA THR A 317 11.31 17.23 -10.84
C THR A 317 10.74 18.62 -11.10
N GLY A 318 9.41 18.80 -10.97
CA GLY A 318 8.76 20.10 -11.11
C GLY A 318 8.70 20.66 -12.55
N VAL A 319 8.99 19.83 -13.55
CA VAL A 319 8.65 20.14 -14.94
C VAL A 319 7.21 19.70 -15.13
N VAL A 320 6.32 20.65 -15.15
CA VAL A 320 4.90 20.46 -15.50
C VAL A 320 4.88 20.05 -16.96
N ASP A 321 4.81 18.73 -17.22
CA ASP A 321 4.31 18.28 -18.50
C ASP A 321 2.78 18.14 -18.36
N GLU A 322 2.09 18.74 -19.26
CA GLU A 322 0.72 19.17 -19.27
C GLU A 322 -0.28 18.14 -18.72
N SER A 323 -1.16 18.63 -17.86
CA SER A 323 -2.55 18.21 -17.53
C SER A 323 -2.91 16.74 -17.76
N PRO A 324 -3.55 16.07 -16.75
CA PRO A 324 -4.28 14.84 -17.01
C PRO A 324 -5.14 15.07 -18.25
N ASP A 325 -5.22 14.06 -19.12
CA ASP A 325 -6.17 14.14 -20.24
C ASP A 325 -7.49 14.63 -19.68
N PRO A 326 -7.97 15.80 -20.13
CA PRO A 326 -9.16 16.39 -19.53
C PRO A 326 -10.26 15.35 -19.62
N VAL A 327 -10.99 15.13 -18.52
CA VAL A 327 -12.23 14.34 -18.56
C VAL A 327 -13.01 14.82 -19.77
N THR A 328 -13.03 14.02 -20.83
CA THR A 328 -13.57 14.42 -22.13
C THR A 328 -15.06 14.25 -22.17
N ASP A 329 -15.61 13.39 -21.33
CA ASP A 329 -17.00 12.98 -21.34
C ASP A 329 -17.61 12.95 -19.94
N PHE A 330 -18.94 13.11 -19.89
CA PHE A 330 -19.71 12.87 -18.68
C PHE A 330 -19.85 11.37 -18.46
N ALA A 331 -19.62 10.91 -17.23
CA ALA A 331 -19.81 9.51 -16.85
C ALA A 331 -20.49 9.40 -15.47
N LEU A 332 -21.41 8.44 -15.35
CA LEU A 332 -21.90 7.96 -14.06
C LEU A 332 -21.42 6.53 -13.90
N LEU A 333 -20.59 6.24 -12.91
CA LEU A 333 -20.01 4.93 -12.70
C LEU A 333 -20.95 4.00 -11.92
N ALA A 334 -20.68 2.70 -11.92
CA ALA A 334 -21.40 1.76 -11.09
C ALA A 334 -21.13 2.09 -9.61
N ASN A 335 -22.20 2.08 -8.80
CA ASN A 335 -22.02 2.25 -7.36
C ASN A 335 -21.33 1.03 -6.75
N TYR A 336 -20.60 1.28 -5.67
CA TYR A 336 -19.93 0.21 -4.98
C TYR A 336 -19.94 0.44 -3.46
N PRO A 337 -20.12 -0.67 -2.71
CA PRO A 337 -20.44 -2.02 -3.17
C PRO A 337 -21.83 -2.11 -3.86
N ASN A 338 -22.00 -3.13 -4.71
CA ASN A 338 -23.30 -3.48 -5.27
C ASN A 338 -23.38 -5.00 -5.56
N PRO A 339 -24.11 -5.81 -4.77
CA PRO A 339 -24.99 -5.41 -3.65
C PRO A 339 -24.25 -4.81 -2.47
N PHE A 340 -24.93 -4.00 -1.66
CA PHE A 340 -24.35 -3.33 -0.50
C PHE A 340 -25.22 -3.51 0.77
N ASN A 341 -24.57 -3.33 1.93
CA ASN A 341 -25.22 -3.34 3.23
C ASN A 341 -25.01 -2.01 3.92
N ALA A 342 -26.06 -1.24 4.07
CA ALA A 342 -26.12 0.09 4.67
C ALA A 342 -25.51 1.24 3.83
N ARG A 343 -24.27 1.11 3.30
CA ARG A 343 -23.61 2.22 2.58
C ARG A 343 -23.08 1.77 1.23
N THR A 344 -23.09 2.70 0.26
CA THR A 344 -22.47 2.52 -1.05
C THR A 344 -21.91 3.85 -1.57
N THR A 345 -20.85 3.77 -2.34
CA THR A 345 -20.21 4.91 -2.99
C THR A 345 -20.68 5.02 -4.43
N ILE A 346 -20.96 6.24 -4.88
CA ILE A 346 -21.34 6.58 -6.23
C ILE A 346 -20.31 7.56 -6.79
N CYS A 347 -19.66 7.18 -7.89
CA CYS A 347 -18.67 8.00 -8.58
C CYS A 347 -19.25 8.54 -9.89
N TYR A 348 -18.87 9.75 -10.26
CA TYR A 348 -19.25 10.36 -11.53
C TYR A 348 -18.24 11.41 -11.97
N ASP A 349 -18.13 11.59 -13.29
CA ASP A 349 -17.20 12.49 -13.93
C ASP A 349 -17.93 13.52 -14.78
N HIS A 350 -17.39 14.73 -14.87
CA HIS A 350 -17.85 15.70 -15.85
C HIS A 350 -16.70 16.61 -16.38
N PRO A 351 -16.68 16.87 -17.70
CA PRO A 351 -15.53 17.51 -18.37
C PRO A 351 -15.44 19.03 -18.15
N ARG A 352 -16.43 19.64 -17.56
CA ARG A 352 -16.48 21.08 -17.33
C ARG A 352 -17.28 21.42 -16.09
N ALA A 353 -16.91 22.49 -15.41
CA ALA A 353 -17.66 22.99 -14.26
C ALA A 353 -19.13 23.20 -14.63
N THR A 354 -20.04 22.58 -13.89
CA THR A 354 -21.47 22.58 -14.19
C THR A 354 -22.36 22.41 -12.94
N GLU A 355 -23.64 22.67 -13.07
CA GLU A 355 -24.60 22.35 -12.01
C GLU A 355 -24.88 20.84 -12.03
N VAL A 356 -24.60 20.16 -10.90
CA VAL A 356 -24.77 18.73 -10.73
C VAL A 356 -25.90 18.43 -9.77
N ARG A 357 -26.67 17.37 -10.07
CA ARG A 357 -27.66 16.79 -9.20
C ARG A 357 -27.59 15.27 -9.24
N LEU A 358 -27.30 14.65 -8.07
CA LEU A 358 -27.33 13.22 -7.87
C LEU A 358 -28.46 12.86 -6.91
N GLU A 359 -29.39 12.03 -7.34
CA GLU A 359 -30.63 11.72 -6.63
C GLU A 359 -30.87 10.21 -6.58
N ILE A 360 -31.40 9.73 -5.44
CA ILE A 360 -31.79 8.33 -5.20
C ILE A 360 -33.28 8.15 -5.38
N TYR A 361 -33.67 7.03 -5.99
CA TYR A 361 -35.06 6.66 -6.25
C TYR A 361 -35.35 5.21 -5.87
N ASP A 362 -36.56 4.92 -5.44
CA ASP A 362 -37.05 3.56 -5.26
C ASP A 362 -37.49 2.92 -6.60
N ILE A 363 -37.90 1.64 -6.55
CA ILE A 363 -38.37 0.89 -7.72
C ILE A 363 -39.64 1.46 -8.37
N LEU A 364 -40.38 2.31 -7.65
CA LEU A 364 -41.59 2.98 -8.16
C LEU A 364 -41.26 4.37 -8.77
N GLY A 365 -39.99 4.72 -8.81
CA GLY A 365 -39.52 6.01 -9.32
C GLY A 365 -39.78 7.19 -8.36
N ARG A 366 -40.09 6.94 -7.10
CA ARG A 366 -40.26 7.99 -6.09
C ARG A 366 -38.87 8.39 -5.61
N LYS A 367 -38.60 9.69 -5.64
CA LYS A 367 -37.34 10.22 -5.10
C LYS A 367 -37.32 10.05 -3.59
N LEU A 368 -36.22 9.46 -3.10
CA LEU A 368 -35.96 9.25 -1.69
C LEU A 368 -35.06 10.35 -1.14
N GLU A 369 -33.95 10.62 -1.84
CA GLU A 369 -32.90 11.51 -1.36
C GLU A 369 -32.24 12.29 -2.50
N THR A 370 -31.58 13.39 -2.16
CA THR A 370 -30.70 14.13 -3.05
C THR A 370 -29.34 14.20 -2.40
N LEU A 371 -28.37 13.44 -2.94
CA LEU A 371 -27.02 13.33 -2.40
C LEU A 371 -26.17 14.56 -2.76
N VAL A 372 -26.33 15.05 -3.99
CA VAL A 372 -25.60 16.23 -4.49
C VAL A 372 -26.57 17.20 -5.14
N ARG A 373 -26.38 18.49 -4.87
CA ARG A 373 -27.08 19.57 -5.56
C ARG A 373 -26.26 20.85 -5.50
N GLY A 374 -25.70 21.26 -6.62
CA GLY A 374 -24.96 22.51 -6.74
C GLY A 374 -24.00 22.53 -7.90
N PHE A 375 -23.29 23.65 -8.01
CA PHE A 375 -22.28 23.84 -9.02
C PHE A 375 -20.98 23.16 -8.56
N GLN A 376 -20.40 22.31 -9.41
CA GLN A 376 -19.16 21.58 -9.13
C GLN A 376 -18.09 21.85 -10.19
N PRO A 377 -16.79 21.83 -9.82
CA PRO A 377 -15.68 21.97 -10.77
C PRO A 377 -15.63 20.77 -11.72
N ALA A 378 -14.96 20.88 -12.86
CA ALA A 378 -14.66 19.75 -13.75
C ALA A 378 -13.83 18.70 -13.04
N GLY A 379 -14.00 17.43 -13.41
CA GLY A 379 -13.22 16.31 -12.88
C GLY A 379 -14.08 15.20 -12.27
N PRO A 380 -13.42 14.23 -11.59
CA PRO A 380 -14.07 13.14 -10.90
C PRO A 380 -14.68 13.59 -9.56
N HIS A 381 -15.82 12.99 -9.21
CA HIS A 381 -16.54 13.24 -7.96
C HIS A 381 -16.97 11.93 -7.31
N VAL A 382 -16.93 11.90 -5.98
CA VAL A 382 -17.29 10.74 -5.16
C VAL A 382 -18.31 11.13 -4.10
N VAL A 383 -19.37 10.33 -3.95
CA VAL A 383 -20.44 10.59 -2.98
C VAL A 383 -20.86 9.27 -2.32
N VAL A 384 -20.90 9.24 -0.99
CA VAL A 384 -21.40 8.10 -0.23
C VAL A 384 -22.91 8.25 0.01
N TRP A 385 -23.66 7.21 -0.33
CA TRP A 385 -25.06 7.09 0.07
C TRP A 385 -25.17 6.17 1.30
N ASP A 386 -25.69 6.73 2.40
CA ASP A 386 -26.04 5.97 3.61
C ASP A 386 -27.51 5.53 3.53
N ALA A 387 -27.72 4.26 3.25
CA ALA A 387 -29.04 3.67 3.13
C ALA A 387 -29.46 2.87 4.38
N ALA A 388 -28.82 3.13 5.53
CA ALA A 388 -29.06 2.38 6.78
C ALA A 388 -30.56 2.34 7.18
N ASP A 389 -31.32 3.39 6.89
CA ASP A 389 -32.75 3.47 7.19
C ASP A 389 -33.66 2.93 6.08
N ASN A 390 -33.10 2.52 4.94
CA ASN A 390 -33.85 2.03 3.82
C ASN A 390 -34.06 0.50 3.88
N PRO A 391 -35.17 -0.10 3.45
CA PRO A 391 -35.37 -1.54 3.40
C PRO A 391 -34.51 -2.18 2.28
N SER A 392 -34.17 -3.49 2.46
CA SER A 392 -33.52 -4.25 1.39
C SER A 392 -34.34 -4.20 0.10
N GLY A 393 -33.66 -4.01 -1.04
CA GLY A 393 -34.32 -3.87 -2.34
C GLY A 393 -33.48 -3.19 -3.40
N ILE A 394 -34.04 -3.08 -4.60
CA ILE A 394 -33.42 -2.38 -5.72
C ILE A 394 -33.73 -0.90 -5.62
N TYR A 395 -32.71 -0.08 -5.80
CA TYR A 395 -32.77 1.36 -5.87
C TYR A 395 -32.12 1.85 -7.17
N PHE A 396 -32.41 3.09 -7.54
CA PHE A 396 -31.82 3.76 -8.70
C PHE A 396 -31.19 5.07 -8.25
N TYR A 397 -30.01 5.35 -8.77
CA TYR A 397 -29.37 6.65 -8.62
C TYR A 397 -29.24 7.31 -9.98
N ARG A 398 -29.55 8.61 -10.04
CA ARG A 398 -29.57 9.39 -11.26
C ARG A 398 -28.71 10.62 -11.13
N LEU A 399 -27.73 10.73 -12.02
CA LEU A 399 -26.92 11.91 -12.22
C LEU A 399 -27.54 12.80 -13.29
N ARG A 400 -27.55 14.11 -13.04
CA ARG A 400 -27.80 15.15 -14.03
C ARG A 400 -26.71 16.20 -13.91
N ALA A 401 -26.03 16.52 -15.02
CA ALA A 401 -24.95 17.49 -15.08
C ALA A 401 -25.03 18.24 -16.42
N GLY A 402 -25.54 19.46 -16.40
CA GLY A 402 -25.93 20.20 -17.63
C GLY A 402 -26.97 19.45 -18.45
N ASP A 403 -26.64 19.11 -19.69
CA ASP A 403 -27.50 18.35 -20.61
C ASP A 403 -27.36 16.82 -20.44
N TYR A 404 -26.38 16.36 -19.68
CA TYR A 404 -26.18 14.95 -19.42
C TYR A 404 -27.13 14.41 -18.35
N ALA A 405 -27.68 13.22 -18.58
CA ALA A 405 -28.43 12.49 -17.58
C ALA A 405 -28.25 10.97 -17.76
N GLU A 406 -27.83 10.30 -16.70
CA GLU A 406 -27.72 8.84 -16.64
C GLU A 406 -28.35 8.31 -15.35
N THR A 407 -28.85 7.06 -15.41
CA THR A 407 -29.45 6.37 -14.27
C THR A 407 -28.90 4.96 -14.20
N ARG A 408 -28.47 4.55 -13.02
CA ARG A 408 -28.01 3.19 -12.73
C ARG A 408 -28.79 2.58 -11.57
N SER A 409 -28.73 1.27 -11.45
CA SER A 409 -29.40 0.53 -10.36
C SER A 409 -28.40 0.03 -9.35
N CYS A 410 -28.83 -0.09 -8.10
CA CYS A 410 -28.09 -0.70 -7.01
C CYS A 410 -28.98 -1.59 -6.16
N LEU A 411 -28.38 -2.60 -5.49
CA LEU A 411 -29.08 -3.58 -4.65
C LEU A 411 -28.63 -3.46 -3.20
N LEU A 412 -29.54 -3.01 -2.33
CA LEU A 412 -29.34 -3.01 -0.88
C LEU A 412 -29.77 -4.38 -0.30
N VAL A 413 -28.88 -5.01 0.44
CA VAL A 413 -29.10 -6.29 1.14
C VAL A 413 -28.73 -6.12 2.60
N LYS A 414 -29.71 -6.24 3.49
CA LYS A 414 -29.51 -6.22 4.97
C LYS A 414 -29.56 -7.61 5.53
#